data_c1df350123237cf69635f87accfa7f0b
#
_entry.id   c1df350123237cf69635f87accfa7f0b
#
_cell.length_a   1.000
_cell.length_b   1.000
_cell.length_c   1.000
_cell.angle_alpha   90.00
_cell.angle_beta   90.00
_cell.angle_gamma   90.00
#
_symmetry.space_group_name_H-M   'P 1'
#
loop_
_entity.id
_entity.type
_entity.pdbx_description
1 polymer ?
#
loop_
_entity_poly.entity_id
_entity_poly.type
_entity_poly.pdbx_seq_one_letter_code
_entity_poly.pdbx_strand_id
1 'polypeptide(L)'
;MRVRKNVLLTGMITFAAVSILLAGCTDMRDAKPVIYLYPEQTQEVSVQLELDGKLTCAYPEYGSGWRVKAYPDGTLLDQDTGKKYNYLFWEGTSGTGYDLSRGFVVEGKDTAEFLEEKLAYLGLNERESNEFIVYWLPRMEENNYNLITFQGEKYTEHAKLKISPEPDSILRVFMAYKPLDKPVDIPEQELEPFEREGFTVVEWGGAEME
;
A
#
# COMPACT_ATOMS: atom_id res chain seq x y z
N MET A 1 -87.29 10.52 -15.36
CA MET A 1 -86.28 9.40 -15.32
C MET A 1 -84.93 9.98 -15.57
N ARG A 2 -84.17 10.20 -14.49
CA ARG A 2 -82.81 10.88 -14.58
C ARG A 2 -81.71 9.83 -14.48
N VAL A 3 -80.95 9.65 -15.53
CA VAL A 3 -79.81 8.76 -15.59
C VAL A 3 -78.61 9.50 -14.99
N ARG A 4 -78.03 9.01 -13.89
CA ARG A 4 -76.80 9.48 -13.32
C ARG A 4 -75.60 8.80 -14.06
N LYS A 5 -74.74 9.62 -14.68
CA LYS A 5 -73.46 9.15 -15.20
C LYS A 5 -72.44 9.12 -14.04
N ASN A 6 -71.93 7.93 -13.72
CA ASN A 6 -70.78 7.78 -12.85
C ASN A 6 -69.48 8.01 -13.67
N VAL A 7 -68.71 9.02 -13.26
CA VAL A 7 -67.36 9.26 -13.80
C VAL A 7 -66.38 8.50 -12.85
N LEU A 8 -65.76 7.45 -13.35
CA LEU A 8 -64.62 6.79 -12.71
C LEU A 8 -63.38 7.63 -12.94
N LEU A 9 -62.81 8.17 -11.86
CA LEU A 9 -61.52 8.86 -11.87
C LEU A 9 -60.45 7.81 -11.59
N THR A 10 -59.74 7.40 -12.65
CA THR A 10 -58.59 6.48 -12.56
C THR A 10 -57.35 7.29 -12.15
N GLY A 11 -56.99 7.22 -10.87
CA GLY A 11 -55.76 7.82 -10.36
C GLY A 11 -54.55 6.99 -10.79
N MET A 12 -53.72 7.54 -11.67
CA MET A 12 -52.44 6.98 -12.05
C MET A 12 -51.39 7.32 -11.00
N ILE A 13 -51.02 6.36 -10.16
CA ILE A 13 -49.93 6.51 -9.19
C ILE A 13 -48.64 6.24 -9.94
N THR A 14 -47.90 7.29 -10.25
CA THR A 14 -46.53 7.18 -10.76
C THR A 14 -45.59 6.86 -9.59
N PHE A 15 -45.09 5.63 -9.56
CA PHE A 15 -43.97 5.25 -8.69
C PHE A 15 -42.70 5.82 -9.27
N ALA A 16 -42.19 6.88 -8.67
CA ALA A 16 -40.80 7.35 -8.96
C ALA A 16 -39.85 6.40 -8.22
N ALA A 17 -39.18 5.52 -8.97
CA ALA A 17 -38.10 4.72 -8.44
C ALA A 17 -36.88 5.64 -8.22
N VAL A 18 -36.62 5.99 -6.95
CA VAL A 18 -35.38 6.66 -6.55
C VAL A 18 -34.28 5.59 -6.54
N SER A 19 -33.50 5.50 -7.59
CA SER A 19 -32.26 4.70 -7.62
C SER A 19 -31.23 5.40 -6.73
N ILE A 20 -31.09 4.95 -5.49
CA ILE A 20 -29.97 5.33 -4.63
C ILE A 20 -28.74 4.63 -5.22
N LEU A 21 -27.92 5.36 -5.96
CA LEU A 21 -26.55 4.97 -6.28
C LEU A 21 -25.78 4.96 -4.95
N LEU A 22 -25.66 3.79 -4.34
CA LEU A 22 -24.66 3.55 -3.31
C LEU A 22 -23.31 3.60 -4.04
N ALA A 23 -22.65 4.76 -4.02
CA ALA A 23 -21.24 4.83 -4.27
C ALA A 23 -20.57 4.04 -3.14
N GLY A 24 -20.28 2.78 -3.38
CA GLY A 24 -19.44 1.99 -2.49
C GLY A 24 -18.07 2.65 -2.47
N CYS A 25 -17.69 3.24 -1.34
CA CYS A 25 -16.28 3.49 -1.07
C CYS A 25 -15.63 2.11 -1.02
N THR A 26 -14.90 1.73 -2.05
CA THR A 26 -14.00 0.58 -1.99
C THR A 26 -12.84 1.02 -1.10
N ASP A 27 -12.81 0.50 0.13
CA ASP A 27 -11.68 0.71 1.01
C ASP A 27 -10.44 0.10 0.34
N MET A 28 -9.48 0.96 0.02
CA MET A 28 -8.18 0.53 -0.50
C MET A 28 -7.43 -0.23 0.59
N ARG A 29 -6.81 -1.34 0.23
CA ARG A 29 -6.02 -2.14 1.15
C ARG A 29 -4.53 -1.92 0.89
N ASP A 30 -3.84 -1.37 1.89
CA ASP A 30 -2.39 -1.35 1.95
C ASP A 30 -1.90 -2.73 2.40
N ALA A 31 -1.33 -3.48 1.47
CA ALA A 31 -0.92 -4.85 1.70
C ALA A 31 0.59 -4.95 1.91
N LYS A 32 0.96 -5.68 2.96
CA LYS A 32 2.34 -6.05 3.24
C LYS A 32 3.32 -4.90 3.51
N PRO A 33 2.96 -3.70 4.04
CA PRO A 33 4.00 -2.80 4.48
C PRO A 33 4.86 -3.44 5.58
N VAL A 34 6.16 -3.49 5.35
CA VAL A 34 7.17 -3.99 6.29
C VAL A 34 8.23 -2.93 6.51
N ILE A 35 8.67 -2.77 7.77
CA ILE A 35 9.60 -1.71 8.19
C ILE A 35 10.86 -2.38 8.74
N TYR A 36 11.99 -2.12 8.08
CA TYR A 36 13.33 -2.51 8.52
C TYR A 36 14.01 -1.35 9.20
N LEU A 37 14.80 -1.63 10.21
CA LEU A 37 15.56 -0.65 10.97
C LEU A 37 17.04 -1.04 10.94
N TYR A 38 17.88 -0.19 10.36
CA TYR A 38 19.32 -0.42 10.20
C TYR A 38 20.11 0.69 10.91
N PRO A 39 20.25 0.65 12.23
CA PRO A 39 21.08 1.62 12.94
C PRO A 39 22.57 1.30 12.73
N GLU A 40 23.45 2.32 12.79
CA GLU A 40 24.90 2.10 12.75
C GLU A 40 25.41 1.32 13.97
N GLN A 41 24.75 1.48 15.11
CA GLN A 41 25.02 0.78 16.35
C GLN A 41 23.73 0.25 16.96
N THR A 42 23.84 -0.82 17.74
CA THR A 42 22.69 -1.36 18.45
C THR A 42 22.04 -0.28 19.34
N GLN A 43 20.76 -0.01 19.11
CA GLN A 43 20.00 0.99 19.86
C GLN A 43 18.54 0.61 20.07
N GLU A 44 17.88 1.26 21.02
CA GLU A 44 16.45 1.16 21.22
C GLU A 44 15.73 2.08 20.23
N VAL A 45 14.71 1.56 19.58
CA VAL A 45 13.92 2.30 18.61
C VAL A 45 12.44 2.11 18.92
N SER A 46 11.69 3.21 18.94
CA SER A 46 10.24 3.19 18.95
C SER A 46 9.69 3.60 17.58
N VAL A 47 8.68 2.88 17.12
CA VAL A 47 8.00 3.16 15.85
C VAL A 47 6.50 3.28 16.09
N GLN A 48 5.93 4.42 15.71
CA GLN A 48 4.48 4.66 15.74
C GLN A 48 3.98 4.92 14.33
N LEU A 49 2.86 4.31 13.97
CA LEU A 49 2.14 4.49 12.71
C LEU A 49 0.91 5.37 12.96
N GLU A 50 0.84 6.49 12.25
CA GLU A 50 -0.39 7.30 12.13
C GLU A 50 -1.00 7.03 10.75
N LEU A 51 -2.06 6.23 10.72
CA LEU A 51 -2.74 5.81 9.51
C LEU A 51 -4.05 6.61 9.34
N ASP A 52 -4.21 7.26 8.17
CA ASP A 52 -5.50 7.82 7.76
C ASP A 52 -6.39 6.68 7.24
N GLY A 53 -6.95 5.93 8.18
CA GLY A 53 -7.69 4.71 7.90
C GLY A 53 -7.73 3.78 9.10
N LYS A 54 -7.80 2.48 8.83
CA LYS A 54 -7.90 1.46 9.87
C LYS A 54 -6.77 0.44 9.75
N LEU A 55 -6.00 0.29 10.82
CA LEU A 55 -5.05 -0.82 10.96
C LEU A 55 -5.82 -2.14 11.08
N THR A 56 -5.55 -3.09 10.19
CA THR A 56 -6.25 -4.39 10.13
C THR A 56 -5.40 -5.54 10.64
N CYS A 57 -4.09 -5.46 10.48
CA CYS A 57 -3.14 -6.46 10.96
C CYS A 57 -1.80 -5.82 11.31
N ALA A 58 -1.11 -6.37 12.30
CA ALA A 58 0.26 -5.98 12.63
C ALA A 58 1.03 -7.15 13.24
N TYR A 59 2.32 -7.27 12.93
CA TYR A 59 3.20 -8.29 13.51
C TYR A 59 4.65 -7.79 13.62
N PRO A 60 5.28 -7.86 14.82
CA PRO A 60 4.65 -8.21 16.10
C PRO A 60 3.46 -7.36 16.46
N GLU A 61 2.71 -7.72 17.51
CA GLU A 61 1.53 -6.97 17.95
C GLU A 61 1.85 -5.48 18.15
N TYR A 62 1.01 -4.60 17.58
CA TYR A 62 1.30 -3.16 17.53
C TYR A 62 1.10 -2.47 18.88
N GLY A 63 0.05 -2.84 19.62
CA GLY A 63 -0.32 -2.18 20.89
C GLY A 63 -0.47 -0.67 20.73
N SER A 64 0.39 0.09 21.41
CA SER A 64 0.49 1.57 21.31
C SER A 64 1.68 2.03 20.44
N GLY A 65 2.26 1.15 19.67
CA GLY A 65 3.48 1.33 18.89
C GLY A 65 4.49 0.22 19.20
N TRP A 66 5.44 0.01 18.32
CA TRP A 66 6.51 -0.96 18.54
C TRP A 66 7.66 -0.33 19.33
N ARG A 67 8.25 -1.11 20.21
CA ARG A 67 9.50 -0.79 20.93
C ARG A 67 10.44 -1.95 20.79
N VAL A 68 11.51 -1.75 20.05
CA VAL A 68 12.47 -2.81 19.73
C VAL A 68 13.89 -2.34 19.99
N LYS A 69 14.77 -3.28 20.27
CA LYS A 69 16.21 -3.07 20.19
C LYS A 69 16.65 -3.49 18.78
N ALA A 70 17.04 -2.51 17.98
CA ALA A 70 17.47 -2.69 16.61
C ALA A 70 18.99 -2.91 16.55
N TYR A 71 19.41 -3.83 15.68
CA TYR A 71 20.82 -4.17 15.45
C TYR A 71 21.23 -3.75 14.02
N PRO A 72 22.52 -3.46 13.78
CA PRO A 72 23.01 -3.05 12.46
C PRO A 72 22.70 -4.03 11.33
N ASP A 73 22.57 -5.31 11.63
CA ASP A 73 22.20 -6.37 10.66
C ASP A 73 20.70 -6.41 10.32
N GLY A 74 19.90 -5.47 10.87
CA GLY A 74 18.45 -5.42 10.71
C GLY A 74 17.67 -6.35 11.63
N THR A 75 18.34 -7.11 12.52
CA THR A 75 17.63 -7.88 13.55
C THR A 75 16.95 -6.96 14.54
N LEU A 76 15.69 -7.23 14.86
CA LEU A 76 14.89 -6.52 15.85
C LEU A 76 14.62 -7.44 17.03
N LEU A 77 14.96 -7.03 18.24
CA LEU A 77 14.60 -7.72 19.47
C LEU A 77 13.44 -6.95 20.13
N ASP A 78 12.27 -7.59 20.17
CA ASP A 78 11.13 -7.07 20.91
C ASP A 78 11.44 -7.13 22.41
N GLN A 79 11.35 -6.01 23.07
CA GLN A 79 11.77 -5.89 24.47
C GLN A 79 10.75 -6.48 25.45
N ASP A 80 9.47 -6.51 25.06
CA ASP A 80 8.41 -7.01 25.92
C ASP A 80 8.34 -8.55 25.88
N THR A 81 8.60 -9.16 24.71
CA THR A 81 8.51 -10.61 24.53
C THR A 81 9.84 -11.35 24.47
N GLY A 82 10.96 -10.63 24.25
CA GLY A 82 12.28 -11.20 24.03
C GLY A 82 12.44 -11.96 22.69
N LYS A 83 11.48 -11.85 21.78
CA LYS A 83 11.51 -12.47 20.45
C LYS A 83 12.28 -11.62 19.45
N LYS A 84 12.88 -12.28 18.44
CA LYS A 84 13.57 -11.61 17.35
C LYS A 84 12.72 -11.61 16.09
N TYR A 85 12.80 -10.49 15.37
CA TYR A 85 12.10 -10.27 14.10
C TYR A 85 13.07 -9.69 13.07
N ASN A 86 12.71 -9.81 11.79
CA ASN A 86 13.47 -9.23 10.67
C ASN A 86 12.95 -7.85 10.28
N TYR A 87 11.69 -7.56 10.59
CA TYR A 87 10.98 -6.32 10.29
C TYR A 87 9.73 -6.20 11.16
N LEU A 88 9.16 -5.02 11.17
CA LEU A 88 7.82 -4.75 11.69
C LEU A 88 6.85 -4.78 10.50
N PHE A 89 5.72 -5.46 10.65
CA PHE A 89 4.73 -5.62 9.59
C PHE A 89 3.40 -4.99 10.00
N TRP A 90 2.71 -4.39 9.02
CA TRP A 90 1.35 -3.96 9.20
C TRP A 90 0.53 -4.09 7.90
N GLU A 91 -0.78 -4.08 8.02
CA GLU A 91 -1.74 -3.90 6.94
C GLU A 91 -2.86 -2.99 7.40
N GLY A 92 -3.42 -2.24 6.48
CA GLY A 92 -4.49 -1.31 6.76
C GLY A 92 -5.46 -1.13 5.60
N THR A 93 -6.52 -0.39 5.85
CA THR A 93 -7.44 0.09 4.81
C THR A 93 -7.51 1.60 4.87
N SER A 94 -7.60 2.24 3.71
CA SER A 94 -7.79 3.67 3.59
C SER A 94 -8.82 4.02 2.54
N GLY A 95 -9.37 5.23 2.64
CA GLY A 95 -10.22 5.82 1.59
C GLY A 95 -9.42 6.56 0.52
N THR A 96 -8.09 6.56 0.58
CA THR A 96 -7.22 7.33 -0.32
C THR A 96 -6.89 6.53 -1.58
N GLY A 97 -7.32 7.01 -2.75
CA GLY A 97 -6.93 6.42 -4.03
C GLY A 97 -5.48 6.75 -4.40
N TYR A 98 -4.75 5.78 -4.96
CA TYR A 98 -3.42 5.99 -5.50
C TYR A 98 -3.45 6.56 -6.92
N ASP A 99 -2.37 7.26 -7.30
CA ASP A 99 -2.26 7.88 -8.62
C ASP A 99 -1.68 6.87 -9.63
N LEU A 100 -2.47 6.58 -10.68
CA LEU A 100 -2.10 5.71 -11.78
C LEU A 100 -1.94 6.49 -13.11
N SER A 101 -1.83 7.81 -13.06
CA SER A 101 -1.73 8.65 -14.26
C SER A 101 -0.36 8.59 -14.94
N ARG A 102 0.65 8.11 -14.23
CA ARG A 102 2.02 7.83 -14.71
C ARG A 102 2.46 6.50 -14.16
N GLY A 103 3.29 5.78 -14.91
CA GLY A 103 3.76 4.47 -14.44
C GLY A 103 4.42 3.67 -15.55
N PHE A 104 4.49 2.36 -15.35
CA PHE A 104 5.11 1.42 -16.25
C PHE A 104 4.08 0.36 -16.64
N VAL A 105 3.96 0.09 -17.94
CA VAL A 105 3.10 -0.99 -18.44
C VAL A 105 3.99 -2.18 -18.79
N VAL A 106 3.91 -3.24 -17.98
CA VAL A 106 4.81 -4.39 -18.02
C VAL A 106 4.01 -5.64 -18.34
N GLU A 107 4.49 -6.50 -19.28
CA GLU A 107 3.88 -7.82 -19.49
C GLU A 107 4.05 -8.67 -18.22
N GLY A 108 3.03 -9.46 -17.86
CA GLY A 108 3.06 -10.27 -16.65
C GLY A 108 4.33 -11.11 -16.52
N LYS A 109 4.72 -11.79 -17.60
CA LYS A 109 5.93 -12.64 -17.67
C LYS A 109 7.26 -11.87 -17.41
N ASP A 110 7.28 -10.56 -17.66
CA ASP A 110 8.49 -9.72 -17.53
C ASP A 110 8.52 -8.97 -16.18
N THR A 111 7.49 -9.18 -15.33
CA THR A 111 7.35 -8.48 -14.04
C THR A 111 8.52 -8.73 -13.10
N ALA A 112 9.08 -9.94 -13.06
CA ALA A 112 10.20 -10.26 -12.17
C ALA A 112 11.44 -9.41 -12.51
N GLU A 113 11.87 -9.40 -13.77
CA GLU A 113 13.01 -8.63 -14.24
C GLU A 113 12.81 -7.12 -14.02
N PHE A 114 11.60 -6.63 -14.34
CA PHE A 114 11.24 -5.23 -14.09
C PHE A 114 11.36 -4.85 -12.61
N LEU A 115 10.83 -5.68 -11.70
CA LEU A 115 10.90 -5.42 -10.27
C LEU A 115 12.35 -5.48 -9.74
N GLU A 116 13.15 -6.45 -10.20
CA GLU A 116 14.58 -6.53 -9.84
C GLU A 116 15.32 -5.23 -10.19
N GLU A 117 15.13 -4.73 -11.41
CA GLU A 117 15.75 -3.48 -11.88
C GLU A 117 15.26 -2.27 -11.06
N LYS A 118 13.95 -2.08 -10.95
CA LYS A 118 13.40 -0.85 -10.35
C LYS A 118 13.58 -0.79 -8.84
N LEU A 119 13.46 -1.92 -8.13
CA LEU A 119 13.66 -1.95 -6.68
C LEU A 119 15.13 -1.68 -6.32
N ALA A 120 16.07 -2.22 -7.09
CA ALA A 120 17.50 -1.92 -6.92
C ALA A 120 17.81 -0.44 -7.20
N TYR A 121 17.22 0.14 -8.26
CA TYR A 121 17.35 1.57 -8.59
C TYR A 121 16.80 2.46 -7.47
N LEU A 122 15.67 2.10 -6.89
CA LEU A 122 15.04 2.80 -5.76
C LEU A 122 15.83 2.67 -4.44
N GLY A 123 16.83 1.79 -4.36
CA GLY A 123 17.71 1.64 -3.20
C GLY A 123 17.35 0.50 -2.25
N LEU A 124 16.48 -0.45 -2.63
CA LEU A 124 16.29 -1.67 -1.87
C LEU A 124 17.52 -2.58 -2.05
N ASN A 125 17.93 -3.23 -0.96
CA ASN A 125 18.98 -4.24 -1.04
C ASN A 125 18.40 -5.58 -1.56
N GLU A 126 19.30 -6.56 -1.85
CA GLU A 126 18.88 -7.87 -2.39
C GLU A 126 17.86 -8.59 -1.52
N ARG A 127 18.02 -8.56 -0.20
CA ARG A 127 17.08 -9.20 0.74
C ARG A 127 15.70 -8.56 0.68
N GLU A 128 15.63 -7.24 0.74
CA GLU A 128 14.38 -6.47 0.70
C GLU A 128 13.67 -6.66 -0.64
N SER A 129 14.42 -6.60 -1.76
CA SER A 129 13.90 -6.84 -3.10
C SER A 129 13.37 -8.27 -3.26
N ASN A 130 14.11 -9.27 -2.77
CA ASN A 130 13.66 -10.66 -2.83
C ASN A 130 12.36 -10.88 -2.02
N GLU A 131 12.28 -10.34 -0.81
CA GLU A 131 11.07 -10.46 0.01
C GLU A 131 9.88 -9.72 -0.62
N PHE A 132 10.10 -8.59 -1.27
CA PHE A 132 9.10 -7.85 -2.06
C PHE A 132 8.61 -8.69 -3.25
N ILE A 133 9.53 -9.18 -4.08
CA ILE A 133 9.21 -9.92 -5.32
C ILE A 133 8.48 -11.22 -4.98
N VAL A 134 8.93 -11.99 -4.00
CA VAL A 134 8.28 -13.25 -3.58
C VAL A 134 6.83 -13.02 -3.14
N TYR A 135 6.51 -11.86 -2.57
CA TYR A 135 5.15 -11.53 -2.18
C TYR A 135 4.28 -11.08 -3.37
N TRP A 136 4.80 -10.21 -4.23
CA TRP A 136 4.00 -9.57 -5.28
C TRP A 136 3.95 -10.36 -6.58
N LEU A 137 5.04 -10.99 -7.01
CA LEU A 137 5.13 -11.69 -8.29
C LEU A 137 4.01 -12.72 -8.54
N PRO A 138 3.64 -13.60 -7.57
CA PRO A 138 2.55 -14.57 -7.79
C PRO A 138 1.18 -13.95 -8.07
N ARG A 139 1.00 -12.65 -7.82
CA ARG A 139 -0.22 -11.88 -8.09
C ARG A 139 -0.20 -11.19 -9.44
N MET A 140 0.98 -11.09 -10.04
CA MET A 140 1.24 -10.22 -11.19
C MET A 140 1.69 -10.99 -12.44
N GLU A 141 2.42 -12.11 -12.28
CA GLU A 141 3.07 -12.81 -13.40
C GLU A 141 2.10 -13.44 -14.42
N GLU A 142 0.90 -13.84 -13.96
CA GLU A 142 -0.12 -14.45 -14.83
C GLU A 142 -1.02 -13.40 -15.52
N ASN A 143 -0.90 -12.12 -15.19
CA ASN A 143 -1.64 -11.06 -15.85
C ASN A 143 -1.12 -10.84 -17.27
N ASN A 144 -1.98 -10.45 -18.22
CA ASN A 144 -1.51 -10.08 -19.55
C ASN A 144 -0.54 -8.90 -19.47
N TYR A 145 -0.93 -7.87 -18.72
CA TYR A 145 -0.11 -6.69 -18.41
C TYR A 145 -0.40 -6.22 -16.99
N ASN A 146 0.57 -5.51 -16.42
CA ASN A 146 0.44 -4.78 -15.17
C ASN A 146 0.77 -3.30 -15.42
N LEU A 147 -0.12 -2.40 -15.02
CA LEU A 147 0.21 -1.00 -14.84
C LEU A 147 0.79 -0.84 -13.44
N ILE A 148 2.07 -0.51 -13.34
CA ILE A 148 2.81 -0.41 -12.08
C ILE A 148 3.21 1.05 -11.85
N THR A 149 2.99 1.54 -10.62
CA THR A 149 3.41 2.88 -10.20
C THR A 149 3.93 2.82 -8.77
N PHE A 150 4.94 3.63 -8.45
CA PHE A 150 5.49 3.77 -7.11
C PHE A 150 4.95 5.06 -6.48
N GLN A 151 4.29 4.95 -5.35
CA GLN A 151 3.61 6.05 -4.69
C GLN A 151 4.59 6.78 -3.75
N GLY A 152 4.65 8.10 -3.84
CA GLY A 152 5.46 8.97 -2.98
C GLY A 152 4.63 9.63 -1.90
N GLU A 153 4.43 10.95 -1.99
CA GLU A 153 3.77 11.78 -1.00
C GLU A 153 2.40 11.27 -0.57
N LYS A 154 1.56 10.83 -1.53
CA LYS A 154 0.23 10.31 -1.20
C LYS A 154 0.28 9.16 -0.19
N TYR A 155 1.23 8.23 -0.36
CA TYR A 155 1.41 7.15 0.59
C TYR A 155 1.93 7.65 1.93
N THR A 156 2.97 8.50 1.91
CA THR A 156 3.62 8.98 3.15
C THR A 156 2.74 9.93 3.95
N GLU A 157 1.83 10.67 3.31
CA GLU A 157 0.82 11.49 3.98
C GLU A 157 -0.28 10.65 4.64
N HIS A 158 -0.66 9.56 4.00
CA HIS A 158 -1.68 8.64 4.47
C HIS A 158 -1.20 7.74 5.61
N ALA A 159 0.03 7.22 5.54
CA ALA A 159 0.65 6.34 6.51
C ALA A 159 1.92 6.99 7.07
N LYS A 160 1.80 7.84 8.10
CA LYS A 160 2.93 8.54 8.69
C LYS A 160 3.64 7.67 9.71
N LEU A 161 4.98 7.63 9.62
CA LEU A 161 5.83 6.97 10.60
C LEU A 161 6.44 8.01 11.55
N LYS A 162 6.29 7.80 12.85
CA LYS A 162 7.02 8.51 13.89
C LYS A 162 8.04 7.56 14.51
N ILE A 163 9.30 7.85 14.33
CA ILE A 163 10.41 6.98 14.74
C ILE A 163 11.30 7.76 15.73
N SER A 164 11.67 7.10 16.82
CA SER A 164 12.58 7.69 17.80
C SER A 164 13.61 6.64 18.25
N PRO A 165 14.93 6.97 18.19
CA PRO A 165 15.49 8.22 17.72
C PRO A 165 15.14 8.46 16.24
N GLU A 166 15.20 9.73 15.81
CA GLU A 166 14.96 10.12 14.42
C GLU A 166 16.01 9.47 13.52
N PRO A 167 15.61 8.78 12.43
CA PRO A 167 16.56 8.21 11.50
C PRO A 167 17.23 9.27 10.62
N ASP A 168 18.48 9.00 10.22
CA ASP A 168 19.22 9.88 9.31
C ASP A 168 18.67 9.80 7.89
N SER A 169 18.12 8.63 7.49
CA SER A 169 17.49 8.44 6.18
C SER A 169 16.30 7.48 6.23
N ILE A 170 15.28 7.74 5.40
CA ILE A 170 14.07 6.91 5.30
C ILE A 170 13.76 6.65 3.84
N LEU A 171 13.83 5.39 3.43
CA LEU A 171 13.35 4.93 2.13
C LEU A 171 11.96 4.31 2.28
N ARG A 172 10.99 4.79 1.50
CA ARG A 172 9.63 4.24 1.50
C ARG A 172 9.20 3.92 0.07
N VAL A 173 9.14 2.61 -0.25
CA VAL A 173 8.75 2.10 -1.57
C VAL A 173 7.36 1.47 -1.48
N PHE A 174 6.36 2.15 -2.02
CA PHE A 174 5.00 1.65 -2.05
C PHE A 174 4.52 1.50 -3.50
N MET A 175 4.30 0.27 -3.92
CA MET A 175 3.85 -0.05 -5.27
C MET A 175 2.32 -0.12 -5.32
N ALA A 176 1.68 0.64 -6.20
CA ALA A 176 0.31 0.37 -6.60
C ALA A 176 0.33 -0.26 -8.01
N TYR A 177 -0.38 -1.36 -8.20
CA TYR A 177 -0.49 -1.96 -9.53
C TYR A 177 -1.93 -2.29 -9.89
N LYS A 178 -2.21 -2.26 -11.20
CA LYS A 178 -3.50 -2.62 -11.77
C LYS A 178 -3.29 -3.68 -12.86
N PRO A 179 -3.96 -4.86 -12.76
CA PRO A 179 -4.00 -5.81 -13.85
C PRO A 179 -4.69 -5.22 -15.08
N LEU A 180 -4.15 -5.48 -16.28
CA LEU A 180 -4.70 -5.01 -17.54
C LEU A 180 -4.81 -6.16 -18.56
N ASP A 181 -5.91 -6.19 -19.31
CA ASP A 181 -6.08 -7.13 -20.44
C ASP A 181 -5.24 -6.73 -21.65
N LYS A 182 -4.99 -5.44 -21.83
CA LYS A 182 -4.25 -4.85 -22.95
C LYS A 182 -3.37 -3.71 -22.45
N PRO A 183 -2.24 -3.44 -23.13
CA PRO A 183 -1.40 -2.31 -22.77
C PRO A 183 -2.15 -0.99 -22.96
N VAL A 184 -1.85 -0.02 -22.09
CA VAL A 184 -2.33 1.36 -22.19
C VAL A 184 -1.15 2.29 -22.44
N ASP A 185 -1.40 3.39 -23.14
CA ASP A 185 -0.41 4.43 -23.39
C ASP A 185 -0.53 5.47 -22.29
N ILE A 186 0.47 5.51 -21.40
CA ILE A 186 0.57 6.47 -20.30
C ILE A 186 2.00 7.01 -20.21
N PRO A 187 2.20 8.23 -19.68
CA PRO A 187 3.54 8.72 -19.42
C PRO A 187 4.29 7.84 -18.41
N GLU A 188 5.56 7.59 -18.69
CA GLU A 188 6.44 6.89 -17.76
C GLU A 188 6.66 7.71 -16.49
N GLN A 189 6.75 7.05 -15.36
CA GLN A 189 7.05 7.67 -14.08
C GLN A 189 8.56 7.91 -13.96
N GLU A 190 8.94 9.12 -13.59
CA GLU A 190 10.32 9.43 -13.20
C GLU A 190 10.55 8.92 -11.77
N LEU A 191 11.63 8.16 -11.56
CA LEU A 191 12.05 7.63 -10.28
C LEU A 191 13.39 8.23 -9.89
N GLU A 192 13.57 8.47 -8.60
CA GLU A 192 14.83 8.97 -8.05
C GLU A 192 15.53 7.87 -7.25
N PRO A 193 16.84 7.67 -7.43
CA PRO A 193 17.60 6.72 -6.63
C PRO A 193 17.74 7.22 -5.20
N PHE A 194 17.77 6.29 -4.24
CA PHE A 194 17.96 6.62 -2.84
C PHE A 194 19.31 6.16 -2.32
N GLU A 195 20.01 7.04 -1.63
CA GLU A 195 21.25 6.72 -0.91
C GLU A 195 20.98 6.60 0.59
N ARG A 196 21.49 5.52 1.19
CA ARG A 196 21.33 5.25 2.63
C ARG A 196 22.43 5.95 3.41
N GLU A 197 22.04 6.67 4.46
CA GLU A 197 22.96 7.36 5.35
C GLU A 197 22.63 7.06 6.79
N GLY A 198 23.63 6.81 7.62
CA GLY A 198 23.51 6.65 9.07
C GLY A 198 22.46 5.60 9.47
N PHE A 199 21.64 5.94 10.48
CA PHE A 199 20.48 5.14 10.85
C PHE A 199 19.43 5.20 9.75
N THR A 200 19.36 4.15 8.96
CA THR A 200 18.44 4.02 7.82
C THR A 200 17.20 3.21 8.21
N VAL A 201 16.04 3.74 7.84
CA VAL A 201 14.76 3.01 7.88
C VAL A 201 14.31 2.72 6.47
N VAL A 202 13.91 1.48 6.22
CA VAL A 202 13.34 1.07 4.91
C VAL A 202 11.96 0.52 5.15
N GLU A 203 10.99 1.03 4.40
CA GLU A 203 9.65 0.45 4.34
C GLU A 203 9.29 0.14 2.90
N TRP A 204 8.72 -1.05 2.67
CA TRP A 204 8.09 -1.35 1.41
C TRP A 204 6.74 -2.03 1.60
N GLY A 205 5.85 -1.81 0.66
CA GLY A 205 4.50 -2.37 0.62
C GLY A 205 3.86 -2.12 -0.73
N GLY A 206 2.55 -2.35 -0.83
CA GLY A 206 1.82 -2.03 -2.06
C GLY A 206 0.32 -2.23 -1.95
N ALA A 207 -0.36 -1.97 -3.06
CA ALA A 207 -1.79 -2.18 -3.23
C ALA A 207 -2.12 -2.68 -4.64
N GLU A 208 -3.09 -3.59 -4.73
CA GLU A 208 -3.72 -3.95 -5.99
C GLU A 208 -4.91 -3.03 -6.23
N MET A 209 -4.99 -2.48 -7.44
CA MET A 209 -6.01 -1.54 -7.88
C MET A 209 -7.04 -2.25 -8.77
N GLU A 210 -8.33 -1.97 -8.57
CA GLU A 210 -9.41 -2.49 -9.41
C GLU A 210 -9.52 -1.78 -10.77
#